data_39718286ac3d84c62cb189ce180ff9d2
#
_entry.id   39718286ac3d84c62cb189ce180ff9d2
#
_cell.length_a   1.000
_cell.length_b   1.000
_cell.length_c   1.000
_cell.angle_alpha   90.00
_cell.angle_beta   90.00
_cell.angle_gamma   90.00
#
_symmetry.space_group_name_H-M   'P 1'
#
loop_
_entity.id
_entity.type
_entity.pdbx_description
1 polymer ?
#
loop_
_entity_poly.entity_id
_entity_poly.type
_entity_poly.pdbx_seq_one_letter_code
_entity_poly.pdbx_strand_id
1 'polypeptide(L)'
;MDNITNNTETFDCDVLVIGGGTAGPMAALKAKMKNPDATVVVLEKANVKRSGAISMGMDGLNNTVIPGHATAEQYTKEITIANDGICDQKPVYKYAENCFDIIQELDSYGIRFLKDENGDYDVKKVHHIGTYVLPMPNGDTVKKALYRQLRRRRLLITNRYMATRLLTGPDGRIAGAIAVNTRDATFLTIRAKAVILCMGAAGRLGLPASGYLYGTYENAANSGDGYAMAYHAGAQLANLECYQINPLIKDYNGPACAYVAGPFGGY
;
A
#
# COMPACT_ATOMS: atom_id res chain seq x y z
N MET A 1 29.44 19.21 23.25
CA MET A 1 28.71 19.07 21.98
C MET A 1 29.53 18.11 21.16
N ASP A 2 29.20 16.84 21.28
CA ASP A 2 29.94 15.78 20.61
C ASP A 2 29.69 15.85 19.11
N ASN A 3 30.77 15.75 18.36
CA ASN A 3 30.72 15.72 16.89
C ASN A 3 29.75 14.68 16.41
N ILE A 4 28.60 15.13 15.92
CA ILE A 4 27.75 14.30 15.05
C ILE A 4 28.61 14.05 13.81
N THR A 5 29.32 12.94 13.81
CA THR A 5 30.01 12.46 12.62
C THR A 5 28.92 12.29 11.56
N ASN A 6 29.02 13.05 10.47
CA ASN A 6 28.12 12.97 9.31
C ASN A 6 28.27 11.59 8.65
N ASN A 7 27.64 10.58 9.22
CA ASN A 7 27.59 9.25 8.64
C ASN A 7 26.43 9.24 7.62
N THR A 8 26.65 9.91 6.49
CA THR A 8 25.65 10.01 5.42
C THR A 8 26.12 9.19 4.23
N GLU A 9 25.40 8.14 3.94
CA GLU A 9 25.58 7.35 2.73
C GLU A 9 24.78 7.98 1.58
N THR A 10 25.30 7.89 0.36
CA THR A 10 24.61 8.33 -0.86
C THR A 10 24.47 7.17 -1.83
N PHE A 11 23.30 7.03 -2.40
CA PHE A 11 22.99 5.98 -3.37
C PHE A 11 22.20 6.55 -4.54
N ASP A 12 22.49 6.07 -5.76
CA ASP A 12 21.82 6.48 -7.00
C ASP A 12 20.93 5.34 -7.54
N CYS A 13 19.72 5.68 -8.02
CA CYS A 13 18.84 4.74 -8.69
C CYS A 13 17.99 5.40 -9.78
N ASP A 14 17.39 4.59 -10.65
CA ASP A 14 16.44 5.09 -11.64
C ASP A 14 15.06 5.32 -11.01
N VAL A 15 14.60 4.36 -10.20
CA VAL A 15 13.28 4.41 -9.55
C VAL A 15 13.42 4.07 -8.08
N LEU A 16 13.02 5.02 -7.24
CA LEU A 16 12.88 4.84 -5.79
C LEU A 16 11.41 4.60 -5.45
N VAL A 17 11.11 3.47 -4.86
CA VAL A 17 9.78 3.15 -4.33
C VAL A 17 9.85 3.23 -2.80
N ILE A 18 9.08 4.14 -2.20
CA ILE A 18 9.04 4.35 -0.75
C ILE A 18 7.81 3.66 -0.16
N GLY A 19 8.06 2.68 0.69
CA GLY A 19 7.05 1.83 1.31
C GLY A 19 7.03 0.42 0.73
N GLY A 20 7.22 -0.56 1.60
CA GLY A 20 7.34 -1.99 1.25
C GLY A 20 6.09 -2.81 1.56
N GLY A 21 4.91 -2.19 1.68
CA GLY A 21 3.64 -2.87 1.93
C GLY A 21 3.20 -3.79 0.78
N THR A 22 2.03 -3.55 0.22
CA THR A 22 1.54 -4.26 -0.98
C THR A 22 1.84 -3.48 -2.24
N ALA A 23 1.49 -2.19 -2.25
CA ALA A 23 1.62 -1.33 -3.42
C ALA A 23 3.08 -1.16 -3.87
N GLY A 24 4.00 -0.96 -2.91
CA GLY A 24 5.42 -0.75 -3.24
C GLY A 24 6.07 -1.92 -3.96
N PRO A 25 5.99 -3.15 -3.45
CA PRO A 25 6.45 -4.32 -4.17
C PRO A 25 5.86 -4.45 -5.58
N MET A 26 4.55 -4.23 -5.75
CA MET A 26 3.92 -4.28 -7.08
C MET A 26 4.44 -3.18 -8.00
N ALA A 27 4.54 -1.94 -7.52
CA ALA A 27 5.10 -0.82 -8.29
C ALA A 27 6.54 -1.10 -8.73
N ALA A 28 7.37 -1.59 -7.81
CA ALA A 28 8.76 -1.94 -8.10
C ALA A 28 8.87 -3.08 -9.13
N LEU A 29 8.04 -4.12 -9.00
CA LEU A 29 7.98 -5.22 -9.97
C LEU A 29 7.60 -4.70 -11.36
N LYS A 30 6.54 -3.89 -11.46
CA LYS A 30 6.10 -3.32 -12.74
C LYS A 30 7.14 -2.40 -13.36
N ALA A 31 7.81 -1.57 -12.55
CA ALA A 31 8.91 -0.71 -13.03
C ALA A 31 10.05 -1.56 -13.63
N LYS A 32 10.46 -2.60 -12.91
CA LYS A 32 11.54 -3.52 -13.36
C LYS A 32 11.15 -4.33 -14.59
N MET A 33 9.89 -4.75 -14.68
CA MET A 33 9.38 -5.49 -15.84
C MET A 33 9.31 -4.61 -17.10
N LYS A 34 8.95 -3.34 -16.94
CA LYS A 34 8.91 -2.38 -18.07
C LYS A 34 10.29 -1.94 -18.53
N ASN A 35 11.24 -1.86 -17.62
CA ASN A 35 12.64 -1.54 -17.92
C ASN A 35 13.55 -2.47 -17.14
N PRO A 36 13.95 -3.61 -17.72
CA PRO A 36 14.79 -4.61 -17.06
C PRO A 36 16.17 -4.09 -16.63
N ASP A 37 16.69 -3.06 -17.27
CA ASP A 37 18.00 -2.48 -16.97
C ASP A 37 17.94 -1.44 -15.84
N ALA A 38 16.75 -0.91 -15.52
CA ALA A 38 16.58 0.09 -14.48
C ALA A 38 17.01 -0.42 -13.11
N THR A 39 17.72 0.44 -12.38
CA THR A 39 18.01 0.26 -10.96
C THR A 39 16.78 0.69 -10.16
N VAL A 40 16.03 -0.30 -9.64
CA VAL A 40 14.82 -0.06 -8.84
C VAL A 40 15.07 -0.43 -7.40
N VAL A 41 14.81 0.49 -6.48
CA VAL A 41 15.00 0.34 -5.04
C VAL A 41 13.68 0.42 -4.32
N VAL A 42 13.44 -0.51 -3.39
CA VAL A 42 12.33 -0.45 -2.43
C VAL A 42 12.89 -0.05 -1.07
N LEU A 43 12.51 1.13 -0.59
CA LEU A 43 12.86 1.66 0.72
C LEU A 43 11.73 1.38 1.71
N GLU A 44 12.06 0.80 2.86
CA GLU A 44 11.08 0.39 3.86
C GLU A 44 11.55 0.72 5.28
N LYS A 45 10.71 1.41 6.06
CA LYS A 45 11.03 1.78 7.45
C LYS A 45 11.07 0.60 8.41
N ALA A 46 10.38 -0.48 8.09
CA ALA A 46 10.43 -1.73 8.85
C ALA A 46 11.19 -2.81 8.07
N ASN A 47 10.50 -3.80 7.58
CA ASN A 47 11.07 -4.87 6.77
C ASN A 47 10.07 -5.28 5.68
N VAL A 48 10.45 -5.18 4.42
CA VAL A 48 9.59 -5.51 3.26
C VAL A 48 8.94 -6.88 3.38
N LYS A 49 9.60 -7.83 4.04
CA LYS A 49 9.05 -9.18 4.23
C LYS A 49 7.80 -9.21 5.09
N ARG A 50 7.59 -8.20 5.97
CA ARG A 50 6.52 -8.18 6.98
C ARG A 50 5.88 -6.81 7.20
N SER A 51 6.09 -5.83 6.32
CA SER A 51 5.55 -4.47 6.47
C SER A 51 4.21 -4.29 5.78
N GLY A 52 3.54 -3.19 6.13
CA GLY A 52 2.26 -2.78 5.59
C GLY A 52 1.05 -3.39 6.30
N ALA A 53 -0.13 -2.82 6.10
CA ALA A 53 -1.38 -3.25 6.72
C ALA A 53 -1.70 -4.72 6.43
N ILE A 54 -1.41 -5.19 5.23
CA ILE A 54 -1.62 -6.59 4.83
C ILE A 54 -0.89 -7.61 5.71
N SER A 55 0.17 -7.23 6.41
CA SER A 55 0.90 -8.12 7.31
C SER A 55 0.17 -8.36 8.63
N MET A 56 -0.86 -7.55 8.93
CA MET A 56 -1.67 -7.67 10.13
C MET A 56 -2.82 -8.67 9.98
N GLY A 57 -3.17 -9.01 8.77
CA GLY A 57 -4.21 -9.96 8.39
C GLY A 57 -4.95 -9.49 7.16
N MET A 58 -5.35 -10.44 6.34
CA MET A 58 -6.21 -10.19 5.19
C MET A 58 -6.88 -11.52 4.82
N ASP A 59 -8.18 -11.49 4.65
CA ASP A 59 -9.01 -12.63 4.29
C ASP A 59 -9.68 -12.48 2.92
N GLY A 60 -9.50 -11.34 2.27
CA GLY A 60 -10.03 -11.08 0.94
C GLY A 60 -9.50 -9.82 0.30
N LEU A 61 -9.64 -9.73 -1.01
CA LEU A 61 -9.49 -8.50 -1.76
C LEU A 61 -10.85 -7.83 -1.87
N ASN A 62 -10.97 -6.65 -1.31
CA ASN A 62 -12.18 -5.82 -1.41
C ASN A 62 -12.26 -5.11 -2.76
N ASN A 63 -13.49 -4.78 -3.17
CA ASN A 63 -13.75 -3.96 -4.35
C ASN A 63 -13.17 -4.57 -5.64
N THR A 64 -13.33 -5.87 -5.81
CA THR A 64 -12.87 -6.56 -7.01
C THR A 64 -13.83 -6.37 -8.18
N VAL A 65 -13.26 -6.20 -9.36
CA VAL A 65 -14.01 -6.14 -10.63
C VAL A 65 -13.59 -7.35 -11.45
N ILE A 66 -14.50 -8.33 -11.49
CA ILE A 66 -14.27 -9.61 -12.15
C ILE A 66 -15.31 -9.79 -13.26
N PRO A 67 -14.92 -10.18 -14.47
CA PRO A 67 -15.85 -10.45 -15.57
C PRO A 67 -16.97 -11.41 -15.16
N GLY A 68 -18.19 -11.14 -15.60
CA GLY A 68 -19.38 -11.89 -15.20
C GLY A 68 -20.05 -11.42 -13.92
N HIS A 69 -19.35 -10.69 -13.05
CA HIS A 69 -19.86 -10.11 -11.80
C HIS A 69 -20.03 -8.59 -11.87
N ALA A 70 -19.04 -7.89 -12.40
CA ALA A 70 -19.09 -6.44 -12.56
C ALA A 70 -18.30 -5.99 -13.80
N THR A 71 -18.68 -4.82 -14.35
CA THR A 71 -17.90 -4.11 -15.37
C THR A 71 -17.23 -2.87 -14.76
N ALA A 72 -16.26 -2.29 -15.47
CA ALA A 72 -15.60 -1.07 -15.03
C ALA A 72 -16.57 0.10 -14.90
N GLU A 73 -17.55 0.20 -15.80
CA GLU A 73 -18.60 1.22 -15.78
C GLU A 73 -19.51 1.05 -14.57
N GLN A 74 -19.99 -0.18 -14.32
CA GLN A 74 -20.83 -0.49 -13.17
C GLN A 74 -20.11 -0.15 -11.87
N TYR A 75 -18.87 -0.59 -11.71
CA TYR A 75 -18.07 -0.31 -10.54
C TYR A 75 -17.87 1.19 -10.32
N THR A 76 -17.51 1.93 -11.38
CA THR A 76 -17.31 3.38 -11.30
C THR A 76 -18.59 4.11 -10.90
N LYS A 77 -19.74 3.69 -11.46
CA LYS A 77 -21.05 4.23 -11.09
C LYS A 77 -21.36 3.99 -9.61
N GLU A 78 -21.13 2.77 -9.13
CA GLU A 78 -21.41 2.39 -7.74
C GLU A 78 -20.53 3.15 -6.74
N ILE A 79 -19.23 3.29 -7.03
CA ILE A 79 -18.31 4.08 -6.20
C ILE A 79 -18.72 5.57 -6.20
N THR A 80 -19.14 6.11 -7.34
CA THR A 80 -19.63 7.48 -7.43
C THR A 80 -20.88 7.70 -6.55
N ILE A 81 -21.82 6.78 -6.58
CA ILE A 81 -23.03 6.83 -5.75
C ILE A 81 -22.67 6.69 -4.27
N ALA A 82 -21.80 5.76 -3.92
CA ALA A 82 -21.36 5.53 -2.53
C ALA A 82 -20.64 6.74 -1.90
N ASN A 83 -20.10 7.62 -2.72
CA ASN A 83 -19.45 8.86 -2.30
C ASN A 83 -20.27 10.12 -2.60
N ASP A 84 -21.60 10.00 -2.72
CA ASP A 84 -22.52 11.11 -2.98
C ASP A 84 -22.12 11.99 -4.18
N GLY A 85 -21.50 11.41 -5.18
CA GLY A 85 -21.00 12.10 -6.35
C GLY A 85 -19.62 12.78 -6.18
N ILE A 86 -19.06 12.83 -4.99
CA ILE A 86 -17.76 13.45 -4.69
C ILE A 86 -16.64 12.44 -4.95
N CYS A 87 -16.32 12.23 -6.21
CA CYS A 87 -15.36 11.22 -6.64
C CYS A 87 -14.72 11.61 -7.97
N ASP A 88 -13.40 11.51 -8.07
CA ASP A 88 -12.73 11.54 -9.37
C ASP A 88 -12.89 10.17 -10.03
N GLN A 89 -13.74 10.12 -11.04
CA GLN A 89 -14.08 8.87 -11.73
C GLN A 89 -12.93 8.29 -12.56
N LYS A 90 -11.97 9.11 -13.01
CA LYS A 90 -10.87 8.65 -13.87
C LYS A 90 -9.98 7.60 -13.19
N PRO A 91 -9.40 7.84 -11.99
CA PRO A 91 -8.63 6.82 -11.29
C PRO A 91 -9.47 5.63 -10.87
N VAL A 92 -10.76 5.82 -10.53
CA VAL A 92 -11.67 4.72 -10.18
C VAL A 92 -11.90 3.81 -11.39
N TYR A 93 -12.19 4.38 -12.54
CA TYR A 93 -12.35 3.62 -13.79
C TYR A 93 -11.05 2.89 -14.16
N LYS A 94 -9.90 3.58 -14.06
CA LYS A 94 -8.60 2.98 -14.36
C LYS A 94 -8.24 1.82 -13.43
N TYR A 95 -8.64 1.91 -12.17
CA TYR A 95 -8.55 0.79 -11.23
C TYR A 95 -9.40 -0.38 -11.71
N ALA A 96 -10.68 -0.13 -12.00
CA ALA A 96 -11.65 -1.16 -12.37
C ALA A 96 -11.25 -1.89 -13.66
N GLU A 97 -10.81 -1.15 -14.66
CA GLU A 97 -10.34 -1.66 -15.96
C GLU A 97 -9.17 -2.65 -15.81
N ASN A 98 -8.26 -2.41 -14.87
CA ASN A 98 -7.06 -3.23 -14.69
C ASN A 98 -7.17 -4.26 -13.54
N CYS A 99 -8.28 -4.27 -12.81
CA CYS A 99 -8.43 -5.07 -11.60
C CYS A 99 -8.25 -6.56 -11.86
N PHE A 100 -8.91 -7.08 -12.88
CA PHE A 100 -8.89 -8.51 -13.20
C PHE A 100 -7.51 -9.01 -13.61
N ASP A 101 -6.81 -8.27 -14.46
CA ASP A 101 -5.45 -8.61 -14.87
C ASP A 101 -4.49 -8.69 -13.68
N ILE A 102 -4.65 -7.77 -12.72
CA ILE A 102 -3.84 -7.77 -11.49
C ILE A 102 -4.18 -8.96 -10.61
N ILE A 103 -5.45 -9.35 -10.51
CA ILE A 103 -5.86 -10.56 -9.76
C ILE A 103 -5.22 -11.81 -10.38
N GLN A 104 -5.28 -11.96 -11.70
CA GLN A 104 -4.63 -13.08 -12.40
C GLN A 104 -3.12 -13.10 -12.20
N GLU A 105 -2.48 -11.92 -12.21
CA GLU A 105 -1.06 -11.80 -11.94
C GLU A 105 -0.71 -12.24 -10.50
N LEU A 106 -1.49 -11.82 -9.51
CA LEU A 106 -1.33 -12.22 -8.11
C LEU A 106 -1.52 -13.74 -7.93
N ASP A 107 -2.51 -14.32 -8.60
CA ASP A 107 -2.73 -15.78 -8.64
C ASP A 107 -1.49 -16.50 -9.22
N SER A 108 -0.94 -15.98 -10.32
CA SER A 108 0.29 -16.50 -10.94
C SER A 108 1.52 -16.44 -10.01
N TYR A 109 1.52 -15.55 -9.02
CA TYR A 109 2.56 -15.46 -7.99
C TYR A 109 2.39 -16.49 -6.86
N GLY A 110 1.29 -17.27 -6.92
CA GLY A 110 0.95 -18.32 -5.98
C GLY A 110 0.16 -17.80 -4.76
N ILE A 111 -0.52 -16.67 -4.91
CA ILE A 111 -1.53 -16.22 -3.95
C ILE A 111 -2.79 -17.04 -4.23
N ARG A 112 -3.35 -17.66 -3.21
CA ARG A 112 -4.52 -18.51 -3.35
C ARG A 112 -5.79 -17.69 -3.16
N PHE A 113 -6.63 -17.68 -4.18
CA PHE A 113 -8.01 -17.20 -4.11
C PHE A 113 -8.96 -18.39 -4.08
N LEU A 114 -10.13 -18.22 -3.47
CA LEU A 114 -11.17 -19.24 -3.56
C LEU A 114 -11.68 -19.31 -5.00
N LYS A 115 -11.91 -20.53 -5.46
CA LYS A 115 -12.48 -20.84 -6.76
C LYS A 115 -13.64 -21.81 -6.58
N ASP A 116 -14.64 -21.72 -7.46
CA ASP A 116 -15.77 -22.63 -7.51
C ASP A 116 -15.40 -23.97 -8.17
N GLU A 117 -16.40 -24.83 -8.34
CA GLU A 117 -16.25 -26.15 -8.95
C GLU A 117 -15.80 -26.10 -10.42
N ASN A 118 -16.05 -24.99 -11.12
CA ASN A 118 -15.64 -24.77 -12.51
C ASN A 118 -14.23 -24.17 -12.62
N GLY A 119 -13.62 -23.80 -11.50
CA GLY A 119 -12.34 -23.14 -11.46
C GLY A 119 -12.40 -21.61 -11.59
N ASP A 120 -13.59 -21.04 -11.61
CA ASP A 120 -13.82 -19.59 -11.62
C ASP A 120 -13.64 -19.00 -10.22
N TYR A 121 -13.31 -17.71 -10.13
CA TYR A 121 -13.15 -17.04 -8.85
C TYR A 121 -14.46 -16.96 -8.08
N ASP A 122 -14.48 -17.51 -6.86
CA ASP A 122 -15.65 -17.49 -5.98
C ASP A 122 -15.81 -16.13 -5.30
N VAL A 123 -16.53 -15.24 -5.95
CA VAL A 123 -16.73 -13.84 -5.53
C VAL A 123 -17.90 -13.73 -4.57
N LYS A 124 -17.72 -13.01 -3.47
CA LYS A 124 -18.78 -12.73 -2.48
C LYS A 124 -19.25 -11.29 -2.58
N LYS A 125 -20.57 -11.09 -2.56
CA LYS A 125 -21.17 -9.77 -2.45
C LYS A 125 -21.30 -9.43 -0.97
N VAL A 126 -20.54 -8.45 -0.48
CA VAL A 126 -20.48 -8.13 0.94
C VAL A 126 -21.13 -6.79 1.29
N HIS A 127 -21.21 -5.87 0.34
CA HIS A 127 -21.75 -4.53 0.55
C HIS A 127 -23.05 -4.31 -0.22
N HIS A 128 -23.86 -3.34 0.21
CA HIS A 128 -25.16 -3.03 -0.39
C HIS A 128 -25.08 -2.58 -1.84
N ILE A 129 -23.96 -1.99 -2.22
CA ILE A 129 -23.76 -1.34 -3.51
C ILE A 129 -22.75 -2.16 -4.30
N GLY A 130 -23.16 -3.31 -4.83
CA GLY A 130 -22.44 -4.06 -5.87
C GLY A 130 -20.93 -4.26 -5.74
N THR A 131 -20.34 -3.95 -4.60
CA THR A 131 -18.93 -4.20 -4.35
C THR A 131 -18.71 -5.66 -3.99
N TYR A 132 -17.77 -6.28 -4.64
CA TYR A 132 -17.47 -7.70 -4.50
C TYR A 132 -16.16 -7.90 -3.76
N VAL A 133 -16.09 -8.98 -3.01
CA VAL A 133 -14.89 -9.42 -2.31
C VAL A 133 -14.45 -10.76 -2.87
N LEU A 134 -13.18 -10.87 -3.18
CA LEU A 134 -12.56 -12.14 -3.55
C LEU A 134 -11.84 -12.73 -2.32
N PRO A 135 -12.38 -13.79 -1.71
CA PRO A 135 -11.81 -14.37 -0.51
C PRO A 135 -10.43 -14.99 -0.73
N MET A 136 -9.58 -14.81 0.26
CA MET A 136 -8.22 -15.38 0.31
C MET A 136 -8.02 -16.17 1.61
N PRO A 137 -8.07 -17.51 1.58
CA PRO A 137 -7.96 -18.34 2.77
C PRO A 137 -6.65 -18.14 3.57
N ASN A 138 -5.62 -17.68 2.90
CA ASN A 138 -4.29 -17.49 3.48
C ASN A 138 -3.72 -16.13 3.08
N GLY A 139 -4.36 -15.05 3.49
CA GLY A 139 -3.96 -13.68 3.15
C GLY A 139 -2.53 -13.32 3.56
N ASP A 140 -1.98 -14.00 4.56
CA ASP A 140 -0.58 -13.86 4.98
C ASP A 140 0.41 -14.25 3.87
N THR A 141 -0.01 -15.05 2.90
CA THR A 141 0.82 -15.49 1.79
C THR A 141 1.13 -14.38 0.79
N VAL A 142 0.29 -13.34 0.71
CA VAL A 142 0.47 -12.22 -0.23
C VAL A 142 1.84 -11.56 -0.04
N LYS A 143 2.20 -11.22 1.19
CA LYS A 143 3.52 -10.63 1.49
C LYS A 143 4.67 -11.55 1.12
N LYS A 144 4.54 -12.84 1.42
CA LYS A 144 5.54 -13.85 1.10
C LYS A 144 5.71 -14.00 -0.42
N ALA A 145 4.60 -13.98 -1.15
CA ALA A 145 4.60 -14.08 -2.61
C ALA A 145 5.27 -12.83 -3.25
N LEU A 146 4.85 -11.63 -2.87
CA LEU A 146 5.44 -10.39 -3.38
C LEU A 146 6.93 -10.28 -3.04
N TYR A 147 7.34 -10.62 -1.81
CA TYR A 147 8.75 -10.63 -1.45
C TYR A 147 9.57 -11.61 -2.29
N ARG A 148 9.04 -12.82 -2.56
CA ARG A 148 9.68 -13.79 -3.46
C ARG A 148 9.84 -13.22 -4.87
N GLN A 149 8.84 -12.52 -5.39
CA GLN A 149 8.93 -11.90 -6.72
C GLN A 149 10.00 -10.81 -6.78
N LEU A 150 10.11 -9.95 -5.75
CA LEU A 150 11.19 -8.97 -5.65
C LEU A 150 12.57 -9.64 -5.69
N ARG A 151 12.73 -10.71 -4.93
CA ARG A 151 14.01 -11.45 -4.86
C ARG A 151 14.35 -12.15 -6.18
N ARG A 152 13.38 -12.79 -6.83
CA ARG A 152 13.56 -13.45 -8.13
C ARG A 152 14.04 -12.48 -9.21
N ARG A 153 13.56 -11.25 -9.18
CA ARG A 153 13.95 -10.20 -10.13
C ARG A 153 15.11 -9.33 -9.67
N ARG A 154 15.77 -9.73 -8.58
CA ARG A 154 16.97 -9.07 -8.03
C ARG A 154 16.76 -7.58 -7.76
N LEU A 155 15.56 -7.18 -7.31
CA LEU A 155 15.29 -5.81 -6.90
C LEU A 155 16.09 -5.48 -5.63
N LEU A 156 16.55 -4.24 -5.55
CA LEU A 156 17.26 -3.75 -4.36
C LEU A 156 16.23 -3.41 -3.27
N ILE A 157 16.50 -3.87 -2.06
CA ILE A 157 15.61 -3.69 -0.92
C ILE A 157 16.42 -3.10 0.23
N THR A 158 16.03 -1.91 0.67
CA THR A 158 16.65 -1.23 1.80
C THR A 158 15.65 -1.19 2.95
N ASN A 159 15.85 -2.05 3.94
CA ASN A 159 15.01 -2.14 5.14
C ASN A 159 15.54 -1.26 6.26
N ARG A 160 14.65 -0.89 7.20
CA ARG A 160 14.97 -0.10 8.39
C ARG A 160 15.34 1.35 8.10
N TYR A 161 15.01 1.85 6.94
CA TYR A 161 15.19 3.25 6.59
C TYR A 161 13.84 3.94 6.43
N MET A 162 13.57 4.89 7.30
CA MET A 162 12.38 5.73 7.24
C MET A 162 12.68 6.94 6.38
N ALA A 163 11.98 7.09 5.25
CA ALA A 163 12.04 8.30 4.46
C ALA A 163 11.47 9.47 5.27
N THR A 164 12.17 10.59 5.30
CA THR A 164 11.81 11.76 6.09
C THR A 164 11.53 12.99 5.24
N ARG A 165 12.11 13.06 4.05
CA ARG A 165 11.94 14.19 3.13
C ARG A 165 12.18 13.78 1.70
N LEU A 166 11.40 14.35 0.77
CA LEU A 166 11.70 14.30 -0.65
C LEU A 166 12.73 15.38 -1.01
N LEU A 167 13.64 15.03 -1.91
CA LEU A 167 14.61 15.97 -2.47
C LEU A 167 14.02 16.59 -3.73
N THR A 168 14.16 17.90 -3.85
CA THR A 168 13.74 18.66 -5.02
C THR A 168 14.99 19.20 -5.73
N GLY A 169 15.04 18.98 -7.03
CA GLY A 169 16.12 19.54 -7.88
C GLY A 169 15.94 21.03 -8.15
N PRO A 170 16.93 21.66 -8.79
CA PRO A 170 16.85 23.08 -9.15
C PRO A 170 15.70 23.44 -10.09
N ASP A 171 15.20 22.46 -10.84
CA ASP A 171 14.08 22.57 -11.77
C ASP A 171 12.70 22.36 -11.08
N GLY A 172 12.69 22.21 -9.78
CA GLY A 172 11.47 21.95 -8.99
C GLY A 172 10.99 20.50 -9.02
N ARG A 173 11.64 19.60 -9.75
CA ARG A 173 11.26 18.20 -9.81
C ARG A 173 11.82 17.41 -8.64
N ILE A 174 11.11 16.35 -8.28
CA ILE A 174 11.59 15.41 -7.26
C ILE A 174 12.81 14.66 -7.81
N ALA A 175 13.90 14.71 -7.04
CA ALA A 175 15.21 14.14 -7.40
C ALA A 175 15.65 13.01 -6.47
N GLY A 176 14.80 12.60 -5.53
CA GLY A 176 15.12 11.54 -4.59
C GLY A 176 14.48 11.74 -3.23
N ALA A 177 15.11 11.15 -2.19
CA ALA A 177 14.66 11.27 -0.82
C ALA A 177 15.83 11.17 0.17
N ILE A 178 15.63 11.72 1.37
CA ILE A 178 16.46 11.47 2.54
C ILE A 178 15.74 10.47 3.43
N ALA A 179 16.49 9.54 3.99
CA ALA A 179 15.98 8.56 4.93
C ALA A 179 16.92 8.46 6.16
N VAL A 180 16.37 8.00 7.26
CA VAL A 180 17.11 7.72 8.48
C VAL A 180 16.96 6.26 8.86
N ASN A 181 18.03 5.60 9.21
CA ASN A 181 18.01 4.25 9.73
C ASN A 181 17.33 4.24 11.11
N THR A 182 16.30 3.40 11.26
CA THR A 182 15.48 3.35 12.47
C THR A 182 16.17 2.66 13.66
N ARG A 183 17.41 2.18 13.51
CA ARG A 183 18.18 1.50 14.56
C ARG A 183 19.39 2.29 15.06
N ASP A 184 20.13 2.86 14.16
CA ASP A 184 21.42 3.50 14.44
C ASP A 184 21.47 4.99 14.06
N ALA A 185 20.36 5.51 13.54
CA ALA A 185 20.20 6.89 13.08
C ALA A 185 21.15 7.33 11.94
N THR A 186 21.74 6.38 11.21
CA THR A 186 22.51 6.67 10.01
C THR A 186 21.59 7.29 8.94
N PHE A 187 22.05 8.36 8.31
CA PHE A 187 21.33 9.01 7.22
C PHE A 187 21.68 8.38 5.87
N LEU A 188 20.68 8.25 5.03
CA LEU A 188 20.82 7.78 3.65
C LEU A 188 20.20 8.81 2.71
N THR A 189 20.99 9.31 1.78
CA THR A 189 20.52 10.15 0.68
C THR A 189 20.36 9.28 -0.58
N ILE A 190 19.16 9.20 -1.12
CA ILE A 190 18.90 8.44 -2.34
C ILE A 190 18.54 9.43 -3.44
N ARG A 191 19.37 9.51 -4.47
CA ARG A 191 19.06 10.25 -5.69
C ARG A 191 18.35 9.32 -6.66
N ALA A 192 17.24 9.79 -7.21
CA ALA A 192 16.40 8.99 -8.10
C ALA A 192 15.85 9.82 -9.26
N LYS A 193 15.74 9.21 -10.44
CA LYS A 193 15.10 9.85 -11.60
C LYS A 193 13.57 9.92 -11.44
N ALA A 194 13.00 8.97 -10.69
CA ALA A 194 11.58 8.94 -10.34
C ALA A 194 11.38 8.38 -8.94
N VAL A 195 10.40 8.93 -8.22
CA VAL A 195 10.00 8.47 -6.87
C VAL A 195 8.53 8.07 -6.89
N ILE A 196 8.23 6.89 -6.34
CA ILE A 196 6.86 6.38 -6.17
C ILE A 196 6.57 6.26 -4.68
N LEU A 197 5.55 6.98 -4.20
CA LEU A 197 5.11 6.92 -2.80
C LEU A 197 4.09 5.80 -2.61
N CYS A 198 4.42 4.82 -1.77
CA CYS A 198 3.59 3.65 -1.46
C CYS A 198 3.49 3.43 0.06
N MET A 199 3.37 4.51 0.82
CA MET A 199 3.54 4.53 2.27
C MET A 199 2.28 4.20 3.05
N GLY A 200 1.19 3.89 2.37
CA GLY A 200 -0.09 3.52 2.96
C GLY A 200 -0.87 4.71 3.49
N ALA A 201 -1.89 4.42 4.29
CA ALA A 201 -2.81 5.38 4.84
C ALA A 201 -2.24 6.14 6.06
N ALA A 202 -3.05 6.99 6.64
CA ALA A 202 -2.77 7.77 7.85
C ALA A 202 -3.63 7.32 9.03
N GLY A 203 -3.76 6.01 9.22
CA GLY A 203 -4.69 5.41 10.19
C GLY A 203 -4.56 5.92 11.62
N ARG A 204 -3.41 6.46 12.01
CA ARG A 204 -3.20 7.04 13.35
C ARG A 204 -3.67 8.49 13.50
N LEU A 205 -3.92 9.21 12.42
CA LEU A 205 -4.29 10.63 12.51
C LEU A 205 -5.65 10.86 13.17
N GLY A 206 -6.57 9.91 13.04
CA GLY A 206 -7.91 10.02 13.61
C GLY A 206 -8.04 9.62 15.07
N LEU A 207 -6.96 9.23 15.73
CA LEU A 207 -7.00 8.65 17.08
C LEU A 207 -6.35 9.47 18.21
N PRO A 208 -5.98 10.75 18.04
CA PRO A 208 -5.26 11.49 19.09
C PRO A 208 -6.10 11.64 20.37
N ALA A 209 -7.43 11.61 20.28
CA ALA A 209 -8.33 11.76 21.41
C ALA A 209 -8.68 10.43 22.09
N SER A 210 -8.39 9.27 21.49
CA SER A 210 -8.82 7.97 22.03
C SER A 210 -7.91 7.44 23.13
N GLY A 211 -6.70 7.95 23.27
CA GLY A 211 -5.69 7.43 24.19
C GLY A 211 -5.13 6.06 23.79
N TYR A 212 -5.65 5.44 22.75
CA TYR A 212 -5.22 4.13 22.28
C TYR A 212 -4.10 4.23 21.29
N LEU A 213 -2.89 3.86 21.71
CA LEU A 213 -1.71 3.89 20.86
C LEU A 213 -1.83 2.95 19.64
N TYR A 214 -2.61 1.90 19.76
CA TYR A 214 -2.80 0.86 18.75
C TYR A 214 -4.25 0.72 18.25
N GLY A 215 -5.12 1.64 18.60
CA GLY A 215 -6.55 1.59 18.27
C GLY A 215 -6.88 1.85 16.80
N THR A 216 -6.01 1.49 15.89
CA THR A 216 -6.26 1.58 14.46
C THR A 216 -6.48 0.21 13.85
N TYR A 217 -7.48 0.12 12.97
CA TYR A 217 -7.71 -1.03 12.11
C TYR A 217 -6.53 -1.33 11.18
N GLU A 218 -5.86 -0.28 10.74
CA GLU A 218 -4.69 -0.34 9.89
C GLU A 218 -3.42 -0.65 10.70
N ASN A 219 -2.30 -0.77 10.03
CA ASN A 219 -1.01 -0.90 10.69
C ASN A 219 -0.71 0.36 11.53
N ALA A 220 -0.38 0.17 12.81
CA ALA A 220 -0.05 1.26 13.73
C ALA A 220 1.13 2.14 13.28
N ALA A 221 1.96 1.67 12.33
CA ALA A 221 3.02 2.44 11.72
C ALA A 221 2.54 3.38 10.60
N ASN A 222 1.25 3.36 10.22
CA ASN A 222 0.67 4.26 9.24
C ASN A 222 0.38 5.62 9.86
N SER A 223 1.38 6.49 9.87
CA SER A 223 1.40 7.78 10.57
C SER A 223 1.20 9.00 9.67
N GLY A 224 0.96 8.79 8.36
CA GLY A 224 0.75 9.88 7.42
C GLY A 224 2.04 10.47 6.84
N ASP A 225 3.19 9.83 7.04
CA ASP A 225 4.49 10.32 6.59
C ASP A 225 4.50 10.65 5.09
N GLY A 226 3.80 9.84 4.27
CA GLY A 226 3.72 10.04 2.82
C GLY A 226 2.97 11.31 2.44
N TYR A 227 1.87 11.60 3.12
CA TYR A 227 1.11 12.83 2.88
C TYR A 227 1.93 14.06 3.28
N ALA A 228 2.57 14.03 4.45
CA ALA A 228 3.40 15.13 4.91
C ALA A 228 4.56 15.41 3.94
N MET A 229 5.29 14.38 3.50
CA MET A 229 6.39 14.55 2.55
C MET A 229 5.90 15.06 1.19
N ALA A 230 4.77 14.56 0.69
CA ALA A 230 4.19 15.02 -0.57
C ALA A 230 3.76 16.50 -0.48
N TYR A 231 3.08 16.88 0.61
CA TYR A 231 2.69 18.25 0.86
C TYR A 231 3.89 19.20 0.90
N HIS A 232 4.92 18.87 1.67
CA HIS A 232 6.14 19.68 1.75
C HIS A 232 6.92 19.75 0.43
N ALA A 233 6.68 18.81 -0.47
CA ALA A 233 7.24 18.82 -1.82
C ALA A 233 6.35 19.55 -2.85
N GLY A 234 5.26 20.19 -2.40
CA GLY A 234 4.38 20.99 -3.24
C GLY A 234 3.20 20.23 -3.87
N ALA A 235 2.95 19.00 -3.46
CA ALA A 235 1.78 18.26 -3.95
C ALA A 235 0.47 18.83 -3.39
N GLN A 236 -0.57 18.84 -4.22
CA GLN A 236 -1.92 19.11 -3.77
C GLN A 236 -2.48 17.88 -3.07
N LEU A 237 -3.10 18.08 -1.91
CA LEU A 237 -3.78 17.04 -1.16
C LEU A 237 -5.30 17.22 -1.31
N ALA A 238 -6.02 16.12 -1.44
CA ALA A 238 -7.47 16.12 -1.58
C ALA A 238 -8.10 15.18 -0.54
N ASN A 239 -9.31 15.50 -0.13
CA ASN A 239 -10.17 14.67 0.72
C ASN A 239 -9.53 14.32 2.10
N LEU A 240 -8.67 15.17 2.64
CA LEU A 240 -8.08 14.94 3.97
C LEU A 240 -9.11 15.02 5.09
N GLU A 241 -10.23 15.68 4.88
CA GLU A 241 -11.40 15.76 5.76
C GLU A 241 -12.19 14.45 5.78
N CYS A 242 -12.06 13.62 4.75
CA CYS A 242 -12.77 12.34 4.67
C CYS A 242 -12.03 11.27 5.46
N TYR A 243 -12.56 10.94 6.63
CA TYR A 243 -12.00 9.91 7.49
C TYR A 243 -12.91 8.70 7.58
N GLN A 244 -12.44 7.55 7.15
CA GLN A 244 -13.21 6.32 7.26
C GLN A 244 -13.04 5.70 8.65
N ILE A 245 -14.15 5.53 9.35
CA ILE A 245 -14.22 4.81 10.62
C ILE A 245 -14.92 3.48 10.36
N ASN A 246 -14.27 2.36 10.70
CA ASN A 246 -14.91 1.06 10.67
C ASN A 246 -15.60 0.80 12.03
N PRO A 247 -16.93 0.74 12.09
CA PRO A 247 -17.67 0.58 13.34
C PRO A 247 -17.61 -0.85 13.91
N LEU A 248 -17.03 -1.79 13.20
CA LEU A 248 -16.98 -3.21 13.57
C LEU A 248 -15.82 -3.56 14.49
N ILE A 249 -14.92 -2.61 14.77
CA ILE A 249 -13.79 -2.83 15.65
C ILE A 249 -14.14 -2.33 17.04
N LYS A 250 -14.38 -3.28 17.92
CA LYS A 250 -14.45 -2.99 19.35
C LYS A 250 -13.06 -2.67 19.87
N ASP A 251 -13.00 -1.80 20.85
CA ASP A 251 -11.83 -1.43 21.61
C ASP A 251 -10.90 -2.64 21.91
N TYR A 252 -9.71 -2.59 21.35
CA TYR A 252 -8.73 -3.65 21.45
C TYR A 252 -7.46 -3.08 22.09
N ASN A 253 -7.19 -3.46 23.31
CA ASN A 253 -5.95 -3.10 24.01
C ASN A 253 -4.73 -3.85 23.46
N GLY A 254 -4.59 -3.95 22.13
CA GLY A 254 -3.51 -4.69 21.51
C GLY A 254 -3.25 -4.28 20.06
N PRO A 255 -2.12 -4.70 19.50
CA PRO A 255 -1.73 -4.37 18.12
C PRO A 255 -2.48 -5.21 17.08
N ALA A 256 -3.65 -5.72 17.37
CA ALA A 256 -4.38 -6.60 16.48
C ALA A 256 -5.33 -5.81 15.59
N CYS A 257 -5.16 -5.92 14.28
CA CYS A 257 -6.25 -5.72 13.34
C CYS A 257 -7.26 -6.87 13.50
N ALA A 258 -8.10 -6.80 14.51
CA ALA A 258 -9.19 -7.76 14.64
C ALA A 258 -10.32 -7.31 13.71
N TYR A 259 -10.36 -7.85 12.53
CA TYR A 259 -11.49 -7.74 11.65
C TYR A 259 -12.51 -8.82 12.03
N VAL A 260 -13.61 -8.41 12.62
CA VAL A 260 -14.63 -9.35 13.17
C VAL A 260 -15.60 -9.82 12.09
N ALA A 261 -15.65 -9.15 10.95
CA ALA A 261 -16.54 -9.49 9.86
C ALA A 261 -15.75 -9.68 8.57
N GLY A 262 -15.38 -10.89 8.29
CA GLY A 262 -14.74 -11.27 7.04
C GLY A 262 -15.72 -11.88 6.04
N PRO A 263 -15.29 -12.09 4.80
CA PRO A 263 -16.08 -12.76 3.77
C PRO A 263 -16.42 -14.22 4.11
N PHE A 264 -15.88 -14.75 5.18
CA PHE A 264 -16.14 -16.12 5.66
C PHE A 264 -17.27 -16.22 6.69
N GLY A 265 -17.96 -15.12 6.93
CA GLY A 265 -19.07 -15.07 7.86
C GLY A 265 -18.65 -14.79 9.29
N GLY A 266 -19.31 -13.88 9.92
CA GLY A 266 -19.00 -13.44 11.28
C GLY A 266 -19.93 -12.32 11.72
N TYR A 267 -21.23 -12.47 11.46
CA TYR A 267 -22.29 -11.66 12.05
C TYR A 267 -23.20 -12.57 12.84
#